data_a6f257d6c065457b7c95daf1e4f13b05
#
_entry.id   a6f257d6c065457b7c95daf1e4f13b05
#
_cell.length_a   1.000
_cell.length_b   1.000
_cell.length_c   1.000
_cell.angle_alpha   90.00
_cell.angle_beta   90.00
_cell.angle_gamma   90.00
#
_symmetry.space_group_name_H-M   'P 1'
#
loop_
_entity.id
_entity.type
_entity.pdbx_description
1 polymer ?
#
loop_
_entity_poly.entity_id
_entity_poly.type
_entity_poly.pdbx_seq_one_letter_code
_entity_poly.pdbx_strand_id
1 'polypeptide(L)'
;MGGTVYLTNEKLQVSRGLVRDTEARNIFGFNETIGTDYVPAWENATTYTYPTVALNMTAVSSNTADTDVTIITIGLDENYNRISNTVTLNGTSDVNIGSFYRINDVITLSGNARGNITIANSAVTYAKINQGTGKNQASIFTVPAGYEFYLYRIDAFCATASLNNRHLFFRNFTRQSNGTILRVAETTFLEQMNIQRRIPFRYTEKTDIQLQLKSSAGTQEIGVFAEGILTKVPRTSVLTG
;
A
#
# COMPACT_ATOMS: atom_id res chain seq x y z
N MET A 1 -36.38 -27.88 10.45
CA MET A 1 -34.92 -28.05 10.28
C MET A 1 -34.43 -26.98 9.34
N GLY A 2 -33.85 -25.90 9.84
CA GLY A 2 -33.27 -24.83 9.04
C GLY A 2 -31.91 -25.27 8.49
N GLY A 3 -31.85 -25.56 7.20
CA GLY A 3 -30.60 -25.86 6.52
C GLY A 3 -29.71 -24.63 6.52
N THR A 4 -28.55 -24.71 7.15
CA THR A 4 -27.51 -23.67 7.09
C THR A 4 -26.97 -23.65 5.68
N VAL A 5 -27.35 -22.62 4.92
CA VAL A 5 -26.72 -22.37 3.60
C VAL A 5 -25.28 -21.92 3.86
N TYR A 6 -24.34 -22.83 3.68
CA TYR A 6 -22.93 -22.48 3.67
C TYR A 6 -22.68 -21.66 2.40
N LEU A 7 -22.46 -20.37 2.56
CA LEU A 7 -21.96 -19.53 1.48
C LEU A 7 -20.56 -20.02 1.12
N THR A 8 -20.40 -20.68 0.00
CA THR A 8 -19.14 -21.26 -0.49
C THR A 8 -18.13 -20.21 -0.97
N ASN A 9 -18.42 -18.91 -0.82
CA ASN A 9 -17.53 -17.84 -1.23
C ASN A 9 -16.59 -17.46 -0.07
N GLU A 10 -15.43 -18.12 -0.01
CA GLU A 10 -14.40 -17.88 1.01
C GLU A 10 -13.96 -16.42 1.09
N LYS A 11 -13.83 -15.73 -0.04
CA LYS A 11 -13.44 -14.29 -0.08
C LYS A 11 -14.47 -13.42 0.63
N LEU A 12 -15.76 -13.70 0.47
CA LEU A 12 -16.83 -12.99 1.19
C LEU A 12 -16.75 -13.28 2.70
N GLN A 13 -16.42 -14.48 3.08
CA GLN A 13 -16.26 -14.85 4.50
C GLN A 13 -15.07 -14.10 5.14
N VAL A 14 -13.95 -14.02 4.44
CA VAL A 14 -12.79 -13.22 4.87
C VAL A 14 -13.15 -11.74 5.00
N SER A 15 -13.82 -11.16 4.00
CA SER A 15 -14.25 -9.76 4.03
C SER A 15 -15.22 -9.44 5.16
N ARG A 16 -15.99 -10.42 5.61
CA ARG A 16 -16.91 -10.31 6.77
C ARG A 16 -16.23 -10.59 8.10
N GLY A 17 -14.93 -10.92 8.12
CA GLY A 17 -14.19 -11.27 9.33
C GLY A 17 -14.58 -12.63 9.93
N LEU A 18 -15.19 -13.53 9.14
CA LEU A 18 -15.65 -14.83 9.62
C LEU A 18 -14.58 -15.94 9.50
N VAL A 19 -13.48 -15.66 8.81
CA VAL A 19 -12.34 -16.58 8.74
C VAL A 19 -11.28 -16.10 9.72
N ARG A 20 -11.00 -16.94 10.71
CA ARG A 20 -10.06 -16.61 11.77
C ARG A 20 -8.66 -16.32 11.21
N ASP A 21 -7.97 -15.38 11.84
CA ASP A 21 -6.58 -15.01 11.53
C ASP A 21 -6.34 -14.58 10.08
N THR A 22 -7.40 -14.15 9.38
CA THR A 22 -7.34 -13.64 8.00
C THR A 22 -8.01 -12.28 7.88
N GLU A 23 -7.51 -11.46 6.98
CA GLU A 23 -8.12 -10.18 6.61
C GLU A 23 -8.00 -9.94 5.09
N ALA A 24 -9.01 -9.33 4.49
CA ALA A 24 -8.92 -8.84 3.13
C ALA A 24 -7.97 -7.63 3.09
N ARG A 25 -7.05 -7.63 2.12
CA ARG A 25 -6.12 -6.55 1.92
C ARG A 25 -6.19 -6.05 0.49
N ASN A 26 -6.57 -4.78 0.34
CA ASN A 26 -6.56 -4.08 -0.92
C ASN A 26 -5.42 -3.06 -0.93
N ILE A 27 -4.68 -3.03 -2.02
CA ILE A 27 -3.61 -2.06 -2.27
C ILE A 27 -4.05 -1.23 -3.47
N PHE A 28 -4.15 0.07 -3.29
CA PHE A 28 -4.47 0.99 -4.38
C PHE A 28 -3.41 2.08 -4.44
N GLY A 29 -2.84 2.27 -5.63
CA GLY A 29 -1.91 3.34 -5.90
C GLY A 29 -2.36 4.12 -7.13
N PHE A 30 -2.15 5.42 -7.09
CA PHE A 30 -2.40 6.32 -8.20
C PHE A 30 -1.26 7.34 -8.31
N ASN A 31 -0.87 7.63 -9.54
CA ASN A 31 0.14 8.64 -9.81
C ASN A 31 -0.19 9.34 -11.13
N GLU A 32 -0.27 10.66 -11.08
CA GLU A 32 -0.60 11.52 -12.22
C GLU A 32 0.56 11.70 -13.21
N THR A 33 1.78 11.31 -12.84
CA THR A 33 3.00 11.64 -13.60
C THR A 33 3.97 10.47 -13.70
N ILE A 34 3.48 9.26 -13.97
CA ILE A 34 4.34 8.10 -14.26
C ILE A 34 5.15 8.36 -15.53
N GLY A 35 6.47 8.45 -15.38
CA GLY A 35 7.43 8.68 -16.44
C GLY A 35 8.03 7.40 -17.03
N THR A 36 9.26 7.53 -17.56
CA THR A 36 9.97 6.43 -18.24
C THR A 36 10.75 5.51 -17.30
N ASP A 37 10.82 5.84 -16.00
CA ASP A 37 11.43 5.00 -14.99
C ASP A 37 10.38 4.19 -14.23
N TYR A 38 10.75 3.00 -13.77
CA TYR A 38 9.88 2.22 -12.92
C TYR A 38 9.77 2.83 -11.52
N VAL A 39 8.57 3.29 -11.19
CA VAL A 39 8.23 3.81 -9.86
C VAL A 39 6.93 3.17 -9.35
N PRO A 40 6.72 3.02 -8.04
CA PRO A 40 5.40 2.65 -7.54
C PRO A 40 4.38 3.73 -7.87
N ALA A 41 3.13 3.35 -8.10
CA ALA A 41 2.05 4.32 -8.19
C ALA A 41 1.77 4.86 -6.78
N TRP A 42 2.08 6.13 -6.54
CA TRP A 42 1.81 6.83 -5.29
C TRP A 42 1.84 8.35 -5.48
N GLU A 43 1.22 9.09 -4.58
CA GLU A 43 0.95 10.52 -4.76
C GLU A 43 2.20 11.41 -4.81
N ASN A 44 3.35 10.94 -4.33
CA ASN A 44 4.58 11.74 -4.36
C ASN A 44 5.34 11.63 -5.70
N ALA A 45 4.90 10.78 -6.62
CA ALA A 45 5.42 10.65 -7.98
C ALA A 45 6.93 10.41 -8.12
N THR A 46 7.59 9.89 -7.08
CA THR A 46 9.03 9.65 -7.05
C THR A 46 9.36 8.19 -6.76
N THR A 47 10.62 7.81 -6.93
CA THR A 47 11.12 6.52 -6.42
C THR A 47 10.93 6.46 -4.90
N TYR A 48 10.31 5.38 -4.44
CA TYR A 48 10.10 5.16 -3.00
C TYR A 48 11.36 4.59 -2.35
N THR A 49 11.85 5.27 -1.32
CA THR A 49 13.00 4.83 -0.55
C THR A 49 12.54 4.31 0.80
N TYR A 50 12.82 3.03 1.09
CA TYR A 50 12.50 2.45 2.38
C TYR A 50 13.47 2.94 3.47
N PRO A 51 12.98 3.26 4.67
CA PRO A 51 13.85 3.46 5.83
C PRO A 51 14.73 2.25 6.11
N THR A 52 15.96 2.47 6.51
CA THR A 52 16.92 1.41 6.93
C THR A 52 16.87 1.15 8.43
N VAL A 53 16.29 2.08 9.19
CA VAL A 53 16.01 2.01 10.63
C VAL A 53 14.61 2.59 10.87
N ALA A 54 14.03 2.35 12.04
CA ALA A 54 12.80 3.03 12.42
C ALA A 54 13.06 4.53 12.62
N LEU A 55 12.24 5.37 11.99
CA LEU A 55 12.40 6.83 11.99
C LEU A 55 11.24 7.50 12.71
N ASN A 56 11.53 8.47 13.55
CA ASN A 56 10.50 9.38 14.06
C ASN A 56 9.98 10.23 12.90
N MET A 57 8.70 10.09 12.61
CA MET A 57 8.06 10.78 11.50
C MET A 57 7.10 11.84 11.96
N THR A 58 6.85 12.81 11.12
CA THR A 58 5.88 13.89 11.36
C THR A 58 4.80 13.85 10.29
N ALA A 59 3.61 14.34 10.67
CA ALA A 59 2.50 14.62 9.78
C ALA A 59 2.30 16.14 9.69
N VAL A 60 2.11 16.64 8.47
CA VAL A 60 1.86 18.06 8.22
C VAL A 60 0.85 18.22 7.08
N SER A 61 -0.06 19.22 7.19
CA SER A 61 -0.88 19.65 6.08
C SER A 61 -0.23 20.79 5.31
N SER A 62 -0.55 20.92 4.04
CA SER A 62 -0.21 22.10 3.24
C SER A 62 -1.15 23.30 3.48
N ASN A 63 -2.18 23.16 4.33
CA ASN A 63 -3.16 24.20 4.63
C ASN A 63 -3.19 24.51 6.13
N THR A 64 -3.03 25.77 6.50
CA THR A 64 -3.01 26.23 7.90
C THR A 64 -4.32 25.97 8.65
N ALA A 65 -5.45 25.85 7.94
CA ALA A 65 -6.77 25.66 8.55
C ALA A 65 -7.07 24.17 8.91
N ASP A 66 -6.17 23.24 8.58
CA ASP A 66 -6.35 21.83 8.91
C ASP A 66 -5.91 21.52 10.35
N THR A 67 -6.66 22.04 11.32
CA THR A 67 -6.45 21.84 12.76
C THR A 67 -7.50 20.92 13.39
N ASP A 68 -8.52 20.53 12.61
CA ASP A 68 -9.62 19.64 12.98
C ASP A 68 -9.55 18.25 12.31
N VAL A 69 -8.52 18.04 11.50
CA VAL A 69 -8.33 16.79 10.75
C VAL A 69 -7.55 15.79 11.60
N THR A 70 -8.16 14.64 11.87
CA THR A 70 -7.50 13.53 12.57
C THR A 70 -7.16 12.42 11.59
N ILE A 71 -5.93 11.94 11.64
CA ILE A 71 -5.44 10.84 10.82
C ILE A 71 -4.97 9.67 11.69
N ILE A 72 -5.05 8.46 11.14
CA ILE A 72 -4.35 7.28 11.66
C ILE A 72 -3.26 6.88 10.67
N THR A 73 -2.06 6.67 11.18
CA THR A 73 -0.96 6.04 10.45
C THR A 73 -0.86 4.59 10.89
N ILE A 74 -0.89 3.67 9.95
CA ILE A 74 -0.77 2.22 10.16
C ILE A 74 0.52 1.76 9.51
N GLY A 75 1.39 1.11 10.26
CA GLY A 75 2.69 0.72 9.78
C GLY A 75 3.32 -0.38 10.61
N LEU A 76 4.63 -0.46 10.53
CA LEU A 76 5.42 -1.50 11.20
C LEU A 76 6.57 -0.87 11.99
N ASP A 77 6.89 -1.46 13.14
CA ASP A 77 8.09 -1.16 13.91
C ASP A 77 9.35 -1.81 13.27
N GLU A 78 10.51 -1.65 13.86
CA GLU A 78 11.78 -2.21 13.39
C GLU A 78 11.81 -3.74 13.36
N ASN A 79 10.94 -4.41 14.12
CA ASN A 79 10.76 -5.85 14.15
C ASN A 79 9.68 -6.33 13.15
N TYR A 80 9.12 -5.39 12.38
CA TYR A 80 7.98 -5.60 11.47
C TYR A 80 6.67 -5.94 12.18
N ASN A 81 6.54 -5.69 13.48
CA ASN A 81 5.26 -5.81 14.18
C ASN A 81 4.33 -4.68 13.77
N ARG A 82 3.04 -4.97 13.69
CA ARG A 82 2.00 -3.97 13.36
C ARG A 82 1.89 -2.93 14.46
N ILE A 83 1.99 -1.67 14.09
CA ILE A 83 1.77 -0.51 14.96
C ILE A 83 0.86 0.50 14.27
N SER A 84 0.21 1.32 15.07
CA SER A 84 -0.56 2.46 14.55
C SER A 84 -0.49 3.62 15.53
N ASN A 85 -0.61 4.83 15.00
CA ASN A 85 -0.73 6.03 15.81
C ASN A 85 -1.78 6.98 15.20
N THR A 86 -2.54 7.62 16.07
CA THR A 86 -3.60 8.57 15.70
C THR A 86 -3.21 9.95 16.20
N VAL A 87 -3.25 10.94 15.33
CA VAL A 87 -2.96 12.33 15.67
C VAL A 87 -3.94 13.28 15.00
N THR A 88 -4.19 14.43 15.63
CA THR A 88 -4.86 15.55 15.00
C THR A 88 -3.81 16.50 14.44
N LEU A 89 -3.98 16.93 13.20
CA LEU A 89 -3.07 17.84 12.52
C LEU A 89 -3.10 19.23 13.18
N ASN A 90 -2.02 19.97 12.99
CA ASN A 90 -1.89 21.36 13.45
C ASN A 90 -1.56 22.30 12.26
N GLY A 91 -2.42 22.22 11.22
CA GLY A 91 -2.24 22.98 10.00
C GLY A 91 -0.89 22.66 9.34
N THR A 92 -0.09 23.72 9.09
CA THR A 92 1.24 23.60 8.46
C THR A 92 2.37 23.37 9.47
N SER A 93 2.05 23.10 10.74
CA SER A 93 3.03 22.75 11.76
C SER A 93 3.15 21.24 11.88
N ASP A 94 4.38 20.74 12.01
CA ASP A 94 4.67 19.32 12.16
C ASP A 94 4.06 18.74 13.44
N VAL A 95 3.37 17.61 13.31
CA VAL A 95 2.85 16.81 14.43
C VAL A 95 3.59 15.49 14.46
N ASN A 96 4.23 15.14 15.57
CA ASN A 96 4.94 13.87 15.73
C ASN A 96 3.95 12.72 15.74
N ILE A 97 4.15 11.73 14.84
CA ILE A 97 3.34 10.52 14.74
C ILE A 97 4.04 9.28 15.30
N GLY A 98 5.22 9.44 15.91
CA GLY A 98 6.01 8.34 16.45
C GLY A 98 6.98 7.72 15.45
N SER A 99 7.53 6.57 15.83
CA SER A 99 8.60 5.90 15.08
C SER A 99 8.04 4.76 14.23
N PHE A 100 8.31 4.80 12.92
CA PHE A 100 7.91 3.79 11.96
C PHE A 100 9.09 3.29 11.12
N TYR A 101 9.15 1.98 10.92
CA TYR A 101 10.08 1.36 9.98
C TYR A 101 9.45 1.19 8.59
N ARG A 102 8.13 0.98 8.55
CA ARG A 102 7.32 0.94 7.32
C ARG A 102 5.98 1.63 7.56
N ILE A 103 5.47 2.28 6.53
CA ILE A 103 4.10 2.79 6.50
C ILE A 103 3.33 1.99 5.47
N ASN A 104 2.22 1.38 5.89
CA ASN A 104 1.34 0.61 5.02
C ASN A 104 0.08 1.38 4.64
N ASP A 105 -0.45 2.21 5.54
CA ASP A 105 -1.62 3.06 5.29
C ASP A 105 -1.57 4.35 6.11
N VAL A 106 -2.14 5.41 5.55
CA VAL A 106 -2.52 6.63 6.27
C VAL A 106 -3.96 6.96 5.88
N ILE A 107 -4.83 7.14 6.87
CA ILE A 107 -6.27 7.31 6.65
C ILE A 107 -6.77 8.49 7.49
N THR A 108 -7.58 9.35 6.90
CA THR A 108 -8.31 10.38 7.61
C THR A 108 -9.49 9.75 8.36
N LEU A 109 -9.51 9.92 9.68
CA LEU A 109 -10.58 9.41 10.54
C LEU A 109 -11.70 10.41 10.74
N SER A 110 -11.37 11.69 10.78
CA SER A 110 -12.34 12.78 10.94
C SER A 110 -11.82 14.09 10.34
N GLY A 111 -12.71 15.01 10.06
CA GLY A 111 -12.41 16.27 9.39
C GLY A 111 -12.29 16.11 7.86
N ASN A 112 -12.27 17.24 7.18
CA ASN A 112 -12.03 17.30 5.73
C ASN A 112 -10.76 18.11 5.48
N ALA A 113 -9.69 17.45 5.06
CA ALA A 113 -8.44 18.12 4.75
C ALA A 113 -8.62 19.10 3.58
N ARG A 114 -8.22 20.35 3.81
CA ARG A 114 -8.21 21.44 2.82
C ARG A 114 -6.91 21.52 2.05
N GLY A 115 -5.89 20.81 2.53
CA GLY A 115 -4.58 20.66 1.91
C GLY A 115 -4.17 19.22 1.75
N ASN A 116 -3.00 19.02 1.14
CA ASN A 116 -2.36 17.72 1.09
C ASN A 116 -1.73 17.41 2.47
N ILE A 117 -1.83 16.14 2.89
CA ILE A 117 -1.19 15.68 4.13
C ILE A 117 0.06 14.90 3.75
N THR A 118 1.20 15.25 4.34
CA THR A 118 2.48 14.59 4.11
C THR A 118 2.97 13.94 5.38
N ILE A 119 3.41 12.68 5.27
CA ILE A 119 4.13 11.97 6.32
C ILE A 119 5.59 11.92 5.92
N ALA A 120 6.47 12.50 6.75
CA ALA A 120 7.87 12.64 6.40
C ALA A 120 8.80 12.47 7.61
N ASN A 121 10.06 12.21 7.31
CA ASN A 121 11.18 12.45 8.22
C ASN A 121 12.18 13.34 7.48
N SER A 122 12.42 14.53 8.02
CA SER A 122 13.20 15.58 7.36
C SER A 122 12.67 15.85 5.92
N ALA A 123 13.52 15.76 4.91
CA ALA A 123 13.15 16.02 3.51
C ALA A 123 12.58 14.78 2.78
N VAL A 124 12.48 13.62 3.43
CA VAL A 124 12.02 12.38 2.78
C VAL A 124 10.57 12.12 3.13
N THR A 125 9.72 12.08 2.10
CA THR A 125 8.30 11.72 2.21
C THR A 125 8.13 10.20 2.17
N TYR A 126 7.33 9.66 3.09
CA TYR A 126 7.03 8.23 3.20
C TYR A 126 5.56 7.88 2.93
N ALA A 127 4.66 8.84 3.08
CA ALA A 127 3.28 8.73 2.63
C ALA A 127 2.71 10.13 2.38
N LYS A 128 1.69 10.20 1.53
CA LYS A 128 0.98 11.44 1.21
C LYS A 128 -0.48 11.12 1.01
N ILE A 129 -1.35 12.03 1.45
CA ILE A 129 -2.78 12.03 1.12
C ILE A 129 -3.02 13.30 0.32
N ASN A 130 -3.44 13.18 -0.94
CA ASN A 130 -3.87 14.33 -1.70
C ASN A 130 -5.20 14.86 -1.17
N GLN A 131 -5.42 16.16 -1.28
CA GLN A 131 -6.66 16.79 -0.88
C GLN A 131 -7.87 16.04 -1.48
N GLY A 132 -8.86 15.74 -0.65
CA GLY A 132 -10.11 15.08 -1.07
C GLY A 132 -10.05 13.56 -1.20
N THR A 133 -8.88 12.91 -1.07
CA THR A 133 -8.77 11.43 -1.20
C THR A 133 -9.04 10.69 0.12
N GLY A 134 -8.80 11.33 1.25
CA GLY A 134 -9.05 10.78 2.60
C GLY A 134 -8.16 9.60 3.01
N LYS A 135 -7.37 9.06 2.08
CA LYS A 135 -6.45 7.94 2.29
C LYS A 135 -5.26 8.08 1.34
N ASN A 136 -4.07 7.66 1.78
CA ASN A 136 -2.94 7.57 0.86
C ASN A 136 -3.20 6.53 -0.23
N GLN A 137 -2.86 6.87 -1.46
CA GLN A 137 -2.99 6.03 -2.64
C GLN A 137 -1.60 5.56 -3.06
N ALA A 138 -1.11 4.53 -2.38
CA ALA A 138 0.24 4.02 -2.60
C ALA A 138 0.22 2.51 -2.91
N SER A 139 0.81 2.13 -4.05
CA SER A 139 0.98 0.74 -4.46
C SER A 139 2.17 0.06 -3.76
N ILE A 140 2.31 0.34 -2.47
CA ILE A 140 3.40 -0.10 -1.61
C ILE A 140 2.79 -0.82 -0.40
N PHE A 141 3.32 -1.99 -0.09
CA PHE A 141 2.89 -2.75 1.09
C PHE A 141 4.04 -3.58 1.64
N THR A 142 4.16 -3.64 2.95
CA THR A 142 5.10 -4.54 3.63
C THR A 142 4.34 -5.54 4.46
N VAL A 143 4.64 -6.82 4.28
CA VAL A 143 4.01 -7.92 5.02
C VAL A 143 4.49 -7.91 6.47
N PRO A 144 3.59 -7.80 7.46
CA PRO A 144 3.97 -7.81 8.87
C PRO A 144 4.64 -9.12 9.32
N ALA A 145 5.42 -9.05 10.41
CA ALA A 145 5.94 -10.23 11.06
C ALA A 145 4.80 -11.16 11.54
N GLY A 146 4.97 -12.46 11.33
CA GLY A 146 3.97 -13.48 11.65
C GLY A 146 2.79 -13.54 10.69
N TYR A 147 2.88 -12.89 9.52
CA TYR A 147 1.84 -12.93 8.48
C TYR A 147 2.40 -13.38 7.14
N GLU A 148 1.49 -13.87 6.30
CA GLU A 148 1.70 -14.11 4.88
C GLU A 148 0.64 -13.37 4.07
N PHE A 149 1.04 -12.84 2.92
CA PHE A 149 0.13 -12.16 2.01
C PHE A 149 -0.04 -12.96 0.73
N TYR A 150 -1.29 -13.24 0.36
CA TYR A 150 -1.69 -13.99 -0.83
C TYR A 150 -2.38 -13.06 -1.80
N LEU A 151 -1.66 -12.62 -2.83
CA LEU A 151 -2.12 -11.69 -3.86
C LEU A 151 -2.68 -12.48 -5.04
N TYR A 152 -3.96 -12.31 -5.35
CA TYR A 152 -4.64 -13.08 -6.40
C TYR A 152 -5.13 -12.24 -7.58
N ARG A 153 -5.20 -10.91 -7.44
CA ARG A 153 -5.62 -10.01 -8.52
C ARG A 153 -4.81 -8.73 -8.53
N ILE A 154 -4.44 -8.30 -9.72
CA ILE A 154 -3.82 -6.99 -9.97
C ILE A 154 -4.48 -6.40 -11.21
N ASP A 155 -5.00 -5.19 -11.10
CA ASP A 155 -5.49 -4.38 -12.21
C ASP A 155 -4.63 -3.13 -12.31
N ALA A 156 -4.33 -2.69 -13.53
CA ALA A 156 -3.77 -1.37 -13.78
C ALA A 156 -4.55 -0.72 -14.91
N PHE A 157 -4.68 0.60 -14.84
CA PHE A 157 -5.40 1.38 -15.82
C PHE A 157 -4.72 2.73 -16.04
N CYS A 158 -4.78 3.21 -17.27
CA CYS A 158 -4.35 4.55 -17.64
C CYS A 158 -5.57 5.48 -17.64
N ALA A 159 -5.50 6.57 -16.89
CA ALA A 159 -6.58 7.57 -16.83
C ALA A 159 -6.50 8.59 -17.98
N THR A 160 -5.36 8.69 -18.67
CA THR A 160 -5.14 9.65 -19.76
C THR A 160 -5.64 9.09 -21.10
N ALA A 161 -6.59 9.78 -21.74
CA ALA A 161 -7.23 9.33 -22.99
C ALA A 161 -6.31 9.35 -24.23
N SER A 162 -5.11 9.92 -24.17
CA SER A 162 -4.20 10.08 -25.30
C SER A 162 -3.05 9.08 -25.27
N LEU A 163 -3.32 7.89 -25.72
CA LEU A 163 -2.34 6.79 -25.81
C LEU A 163 -1.65 6.74 -27.18
N ASN A 164 -1.24 7.86 -27.76
CA ASN A 164 -0.52 7.89 -29.03
C ASN A 164 0.66 6.88 -29.05
N ASN A 165 0.36 5.60 -29.32
CA ASN A 165 1.30 4.48 -29.43
C ASN A 165 2.27 4.30 -28.23
N ARG A 166 1.85 4.66 -27.03
CA ARG A 166 2.66 4.48 -25.81
C ARG A 166 2.35 3.15 -25.16
N HIS A 167 3.38 2.40 -24.85
CA HIS A 167 3.27 1.20 -24.06
C HIS A 167 3.48 1.54 -22.59
N LEU A 168 2.66 0.92 -21.73
CA LEU A 168 2.78 0.96 -20.30
C LEU A 168 3.37 -0.36 -19.83
N PHE A 169 4.28 -0.28 -18.89
CA PHE A 169 4.95 -1.45 -18.32
C PHE A 169 4.59 -1.55 -16.86
N PHE A 170 4.23 -2.73 -16.45
CA PHE A 170 3.99 -3.10 -15.07
C PHE A 170 5.02 -4.10 -14.61
N ARG A 171 5.47 -3.97 -13.36
CA ARG A 171 6.19 -5.05 -12.67
C ARG A 171 5.78 -5.13 -11.21
N ASN A 172 5.67 -6.36 -10.73
CA ASN A 172 5.56 -6.66 -9.32
C ASN A 172 6.97 -6.86 -8.77
N PHE A 173 7.44 -5.86 -8.05
CA PHE A 173 8.78 -5.81 -7.48
C PHE A 173 8.69 -6.09 -6.00
N THR A 174 9.53 -7.02 -5.51
CA THR A 174 9.58 -7.36 -4.09
C THR A 174 11.01 -7.38 -3.57
N ARG A 175 11.15 -7.03 -2.30
CA ARG A 175 12.39 -7.16 -1.56
C ARG A 175 12.12 -7.95 -0.29
N GLN A 176 12.80 -9.07 -0.15
CA GLN A 176 12.75 -9.90 1.05
C GLN A 176 13.57 -9.28 2.20
N SER A 177 13.33 -9.71 3.43
CA SER A 177 14.03 -9.22 4.62
C SER A 177 15.56 -9.41 4.56
N ASN A 178 16.04 -10.42 3.82
CA ASN A 178 17.46 -10.66 3.58
C ASN A 178 18.06 -9.78 2.47
N GLY A 179 17.29 -8.82 1.94
CA GLY A 179 17.69 -7.92 0.85
C GLY A 179 17.54 -8.50 -0.56
N THR A 180 17.13 -9.77 -0.72
CA THR A 180 16.91 -10.37 -2.03
C THR A 180 15.78 -9.67 -2.77
N ILE A 181 16.07 -9.22 -4.00
CA ILE A 181 15.11 -8.57 -4.89
C ILE A 181 14.58 -9.60 -5.89
N LEU A 182 13.26 -9.67 -6.02
CA LEU A 182 12.56 -10.51 -6.98
C LEU A 182 11.62 -9.67 -7.83
N ARG A 183 11.58 -9.96 -9.13
CA ARG A 183 10.53 -9.50 -10.05
C ARG A 183 9.55 -10.65 -10.24
N VAL A 184 8.42 -10.60 -9.55
CA VAL A 184 7.49 -11.72 -9.48
C VAL A 184 6.58 -11.79 -10.71
N ALA A 185 6.28 -10.64 -11.32
CA ALA A 185 5.54 -10.54 -12.57
C ALA A 185 5.97 -9.27 -13.32
N GLU A 186 6.02 -9.36 -14.64
CA GLU A 186 6.28 -8.22 -15.51
C GLU A 186 5.42 -8.36 -16.77
N THR A 187 4.79 -7.29 -17.23
CA THR A 187 3.97 -7.29 -18.45
C THR A 187 3.88 -5.88 -19.05
N THR A 188 3.39 -5.84 -20.27
CA THR A 188 3.15 -4.61 -21.01
C THR A 188 1.67 -4.51 -21.36
N PHE A 189 1.11 -3.31 -21.32
CA PHE A 189 -0.28 -3.04 -21.66
C PHE A 189 -0.41 -1.66 -22.32
N LEU A 190 -1.59 -1.37 -22.88
CA LEU A 190 -1.88 -0.05 -23.48
C LEU A 190 -2.78 0.79 -22.56
N GLU A 191 -4.00 0.37 -22.35
CA GLU A 191 -4.99 1.13 -21.59
C GLU A 191 -5.25 0.52 -20.21
N GLN A 192 -5.38 -0.79 -20.19
CA GLN A 192 -5.68 -1.53 -18.97
C GLN A 192 -5.02 -2.90 -18.97
N MET A 193 -4.78 -3.39 -17.77
CA MET A 193 -4.23 -4.71 -17.50
C MET A 193 -5.06 -5.36 -16.41
N ASN A 194 -5.34 -6.64 -16.57
CA ASN A 194 -5.91 -7.48 -15.51
C ASN A 194 -5.10 -8.76 -15.38
N ILE A 195 -4.56 -9.01 -14.21
CA ILE A 195 -3.90 -10.27 -13.86
C ILE A 195 -4.73 -10.91 -12.75
N GLN A 196 -5.43 -11.99 -13.10
CA GLN A 196 -6.16 -12.80 -12.13
C GLN A 196 -5.53 -14.19 -12.05
N ARG A 197 -5.21 -14.62 -10.84
CA ARG A 197 -4.55 -15.89 -10.60
C ARG A 197 -5.46 -16.89 -9.88
N ARG A 198 -5.45 -18.13 -10.36
CA ARG A 198 -6.06 -19.26 -9.65
C ARG A 198 -5.24 -19.64 -8.42
N ILE A 199 -3.91 -19.63 -8.55
CA ILE A 199 -2.98 -19.82 -7.45
C ILE A 199 -2.37 -18.45 -7.17
N PRO A 200 -2.60 -17.85 -5.98
CA PRO A 200 -2.11 -16.53 -5.66
C PRO A 200 -0.58 -16.48 -5.58
N PHE A 201 -0.01 -15.30 -5.73
CA PHE A 201 1.36 -15.03 -5.31
C PHE A 201 1.41 -15.07 -3.79
N ARG A 202 2.31 -15.86 -3.21
CA ARG A 202 2.56 -15.90 -1.78
C ARG A 202 3.77 -15.03 -1.44
N TYR A 203 3.58 -14.12 -0.51
CA TYR A 203 4.64 -13.31 0.08
C TYR A 203 4.76 -13.65 1.55
N THR A 204 5.96 -14.02 1.97
CA THR A 204 6.27 -14.31 3.37
C THR A 204 6.37 -13.03 4.18
N GLU A 205 6.36 -13.17 5.51
CA GLU A 205 6.57 -12.06 6.42
C GLU A 205 7.79 -11.19 6.05
N LYS A 206 7.75 -9.91 6.40
CA LYS A 206 8.85 -8.95 6.21
C LYS A 206 9.24 -8.71 4.74
N THR A 207 8.37 -9.07 3.81
CA THR A 207 8.57 -8.79 2.38
C THR A 207 8.00 -7.41 2.05
N ASP A 208 8.83 -6.54 1.49
CA ASP A 208 8.42 -5.28 0.88
C ASP A 208 7.90 -5.56 -0.55
N ILE A 209 6.73 -5.05 -0.88
CA ILE A 209 6.06 -5.21 -2.19
C ILE A 209 5.85 -3.82 -2.78
N GLN A 210 6.20 -3.65 -4.06
CA GLN A 210 5.87 -2.47 -4.86
C GLN A 210 5.26 -2.91 -6.19
N LEU A 211 4.10 -2.39 -6.50
CA LEU A 211 3.53 -2.50 -7.84
C LEU A 211 4.01 -1.30 -8.64
N GLN A 212 5.02 -1.53 -9.47
CA GLN A 212 5.73 -0.46 -10.18
C GLN A 212 5.26 -0.36 -11.62
N LEU A 213 5.24 0.86 -12.11
CA LEU A 213 4.79 1.23 -13.44
C LEU A 213 5.81 2.14 -14.13
N LYS A 214 5.84 2.12 -15.45
CA LYS A 214 6.51 3.11 -16.27
C LYS A 214 5.81 3.27 -17.63
N SER A 215 6.01 4.40 -18.27
CA SER A 215 5.61 4.66 -19.65
C SER A 215 6.78 4.45 -20.60
N SER A 216 6.52 4.07 -21.85
CA SER A 216 7.54 4.04 -22.90
C SER A 216 8.02 5.43 -23.31
N ALA A 217 7.18 6.46 -23.13
CA ALA A 217 7.50 7.85 -23.47
C ALA A 217 6.58 8.83 -22.72
N GLY A 218 7.15 9.95 -22.27
CA GLY A 218 6.43 11.02 -21.57
C GLY A 218 5.82 10.57 -20.26
N THR A 219 4.89 11.36 -19.74
CA THR A 219 4.19 11.08 -18.47
C THR A 219 2.77 10.58 -18.71
N GLN A 220 2.27 9.74 -17.83
CA GLN A 220 0.93 9.17 -17.87
C GLN A 220 0.32 9.15 -16.45
N GLU A 221 -0.99 9.32 -16.38
CA GLU A 221 -1.78 9.11 -15.17
C GLU A 221 -2.16 7.63 -15.08
N ILE A 222 -1.62 6.93 -14.09
CA ILE A 222 -1.83 5.49 -13.96
C ILE A 222 -2.25 5.13 -12.56
N GLY A 223 -3.33 4.34 -12.46
CA GLY A 223 -3.76 3.66 -11.26
C GLY A 223 -3.44 2.17 -11.29
N VAL A 224 -3.15 1.62 -10.12
CA VAL A 224 -3.01 0.19 -9.91
C VAL A 224 -3.80 -0.23 -8.69
N PHE A 225 -4.53 -1.32 -8.83
CA PHE A 225 -5.33 -1.92 -7.76
C PHE A 225 -4.93 -3.37 -7.61
N ALA A 226 -4.77 -3.84 -6.37
CA ALA A 226 -4.46 -5.22 -6.10
C ALA A 226 -5.27 -5.75 -4.93
N GLU A 227 -5.73 -7.00 -5.05
CA GLU A 227 -6.53 -7.68 -4.05
C GLU A 227 -5.80 -8.92 -3.54
N GLY A 228 -5.79 -9.07 -2.23
CA GLY A 228 -5.18 -10.21 -1.57
C GLY A 228 -5.79 -10.52 -0.22
N ILE A 229 -5.30 -11.59 0.37
CA ILE A 229 -5.64 -12.02 1.72
C ILE A 229 -4.36 -12.00 2.55
N LEU A 230 -4.40 -11.31 3.67
CA LEU A 230 -3.35 -11.34 4.68
C LEU A 230 -3.75 -12.36 5.74
N THR A 231 -2.90 -13.36 5.96
CA THR A 231 -3.16 -14.47 6.88
C THR A 231 -2.07 -14.55 7.93
N LYS A 232 -2.46 -14.67 9.19
CA LYS A 232 -1.51 -14.92 10.27
C LYS A 232 -0.96 -16.34 10.15
N VAL A 233 0.36 -16.47 10.17
CA VAL A 233 1.00 -17.80 10.15
C VAL A 233 0.81 -18.46 11.50
N PRO A 234 0.25 -19.69 11.56
CA PRO A 234 0.19 -20.44 12.79
C PRO A 234 1.60 -20.61 13.35
N ARG A 235 1.84 -20.18 14.59
CA ARG A 235 3.08 -20.55 15.26
C ARG A 235 3.05 -22.07 15.43
N THR A 236 3.89 -22.78 14.71
CA THR A 236 4.14 -24.20 14.99
C THR A 236 4.73 -24.24 16.41
N SER A 237 3.93 -24.66 17.38
CA SER A 237 4.50 -25.04 18.68
C SER A 237 5.43 -26.21 18.37
N VAL A 238 6.72 -25.95 18.43
CA VAL A 238 7.71 -27.04 18.47
C VAL A 238 7.40 -27.74 19.79
N LEU A 239 6.69 -28.86 19.71
CA LEU A 239 6.60 -29.79 20.83
C LEU A 239 8.02 -30.33 21.01
N THR A 240 8.78 -29.68 21.90
CA THR A 240 9.98 -30.28 22.46
C THR A 240 9.52 -31.46 23.31
N GLY A 241 9.56 -32.65 22.70
CA GLY A 241 9.46 -33.91 23.43
C GLY A 241 10.74 -34.21 24.19
#